data_3556171d77ee164c98f9154a0af27f0a
#
_entry.id   3556171d77ee164c98f9154a0af27f0a
#
_cell.length_a   1.000
_cell.length_b   1.000
_cell.length_c   1.000
_cell.angle_alpha   90.00
_cell.angle_beta   90.00
_cell.angle_gamma   90.00
#
_symmetry.space_group_name_H-M   'P 1'
#
loop_
_entity.id
_entity.type
_entity.pdbx_description
1 polymer ?
#
loop_
_entity_poly.entity_id
_entity_poly.type
_entity_poly.pdbx_seq_one_letter_code
_entity_poly.pdbx_strand_id
1 'polypeptide(L)'
;TAFGVEEQQSGNGIHCWKSDSMQIIGNSIRGHRDGIYFEFVTHSVIWRNISQDNIRYGLHFMFSNNDAYYSNVFEGNGAGVAVMFSREVTMENNYFEENWGDGAYGLLLKEISNSSITNNRFTRNTTGIYMEGVSRLQLQKNVFRGNGWAMKIQASCMEVNVQENNFLANTFDVGTNGSLV
;
A
#
# COMPACT_ATOMS: atom_id res chain seq x y z
N THR A 1 -2.60 -20.49 8.69
CA THR A 1 -3.70 -20.19 7.76
C THR A 1 -5.00 -20.21 8.54
N ALA A 2 -5.66 -19.07 8.70
CA ALA A 2 -6.99 -18.99 9.30
C ALA A 2 -8.02 -19.31 8.21
N PHE A 3 -8.83 -20.35 8.38
CA PHE A 3 -9.86 -20.71 7.43
C PHE A 3 -11.25 -20.25 7.92
N GLY A 4 -11.98 -19.53 7.04
CA GLY A 4 -13.42 -19.32 7.16
C GLY A 4 -13.87 -18.48 8.35
N VAL A 5 -13.07 -17.52 8.76
CA VAL A 5 -13.35 -16.70 9.95
C VAL A 5 -13.73 -15.30 9.53
N GLU A 6 -14.73 -14.72 10.18
CA GLU A 6 -15.10 -13.32 10.01
C GLU A 6 -13.94 -12.39 10.43
N GLU A 7 -13.88 -11.19 9.87
CA GLU A 7 -12.81 -10.20 10.12
C GLU A 7 -12.50 -10.00 11.63
N GLN A 8 -13.52 -9.97 12.46
CA GLN A 8 -13.38 -9.78 13.91
C GLN A 8 -12.76 -10.97 14.65
N GLN A 9 -12.78 -12.15 14.06
CA GLN A 9 -12.27 -13.39 14.64
C GLN A 9 -10.91 -13.80 14.07
N SER A 10 -10.43 -13.12 13.02
CA SER A 10 -9.16 -13.40 12.37
C SER A 10 -8.04 -12.53 12.94
N GLY A 11 -6.90 -13.13 13.23
CA GLY A 11 -5.69 -12.43 13.67
C GLY A 11 -4.84 -11.92 12.51
N ASN A 12 -3.76 -11.22 12.84
CA ASN A 12 -2.72 -10.83 11.89
C ASN A 12 -1.74 -11.99 11.65
N GLY A 13 -1.18 -12.06 10.44
CA GLY A 13 -0.17 -13.08 10.12
C GLY A 13 1.15 -12.81 10.85
N ILE A 14 1.69 -11.61 10.66
CA ILE A 14 2.86 -11.10 11.39
C ILE A 14 2.46 -9.77 12.02
N HIS A 15 2.69 -9.61 13.32
CA HIS A 15 2.38 -8.38 14.04
C HIS A 15 3.61 -7.88 14.80
N CYS A 16 4.10 -6.70 14.43
CA CYS A 16 5.17 -6.00 15.12
C CYS A 16 4.60 -4.75 15.80
N TRP A 17 4.80 -4.62 17.09
CA TRP A 17 4.34 -3.51 17.89
C TRP A 17 5.48 -2.92 18.72
N LYS A 18 5.65 -1.59 18.66
CA LYS A 18 6.72 -0.88 19.37
C LYS A 18 8.09 -1.54 19.19
N SER A 19 8.45 -1.81 17.93
CA SER A 19 9.66 -2.55 17.56
C SER A 19 10.55 -1.68 16.67
N ASP A 20 11.83 -1.98 16.67
CA ASP A 20 12.84 -1.30 15.85
C ASP A 20 13.70 -2.31 15.10
N SER A 21 14.17 -1.93 13.91
CA SER A 21 15.10 -2.71 13.10
C SER A 21 14.64 -4.14 12.77
N MET A 22 13.34 -4.32 12.53
CA MET A 22 12.78 -5.62 12.16
C MET A 22 13.11 -5.97 10.71
N GLN A 23 13.36 -7.24 10.44
CA GLN A 23 13.56 -7.77 9.10
C GLN A 23 12.53 -8.87 8.81
N ILE A 24 11.59 -8.59 7.90
CA ILE A 24 10.56 -9.51 7.46
C ILE A 24 10.88 -9.89 6.01
N ILE A 25 11.45 -11.08 5.81
CA ILE A 25 12.07 -11.43 4.52
C ILE A 25 11.61 -12.80 4.05
N GLY A 26 11.14 -12.87 2.79
CA GLY A 26 10.90 -14.14 2.08
C GLY A 26 9.73 -14.97 2.63
N ASN A 27 8.75 -14.36 3.29
CA ASN A 27 7.63 -15.09 3.86
C ASN A 27 6.46 -15.16 2.86
N SER A 28 5.68 -16.23 2.98
CA SER A 28 4.38 -16.38 2.31
C SER A 28 3.27 -16.33 3.36
N ILE A 29 2.37 -15.35 3.23
CA ILE A 29 1.35 -15.03 4.23
C ILE A 29 -0.01 -15.00 3.54
N ARG A 30 -0.99 -15.74 4.09
CA ARG A 30 -2.28 -15.88 3.43
C ARG A 30 -3.43 -16.12 4.42
N GLY A 31 -4.59 -15.52 4.15
CA GLY A 31 -5.84 -15.82 4.84
C GLY A 31 -5.92 -15.27 6.27
N HIS A 32 -5.26 -14.16 6.54
CA HIS A 32 -5.32 -13.45 7.82
C HIS A 32 -6.21 -12.19 7.71
N ARG A 33 -6.49 -11.56 8.82
CA ARG A 33 -7.14 -10.24 8.81
C ARG A 33 -6.22 -9.23 8.11
N ASP A 34 -5.01 -9.03 8.63
CA ASP A 34 -3.92 -8.34 7.98
C ASP A 34 -2.75 -9.33 7.81
N GLY A 35 -2.14 -9.37 6.64
CA GLY A 35 -1.00 -10.26 6.42
C GLY A 35 0.18 -9.88 7.30
N ILE A 36 0.63 -8.64 7.22
CA ILE A 36 1.67 -8.03 8.06
C ILE A 36 1.10 -6.75 8.67
N TYR A 37 1.28 -6.56 9.98
CA TYR A 37 0.84 -5.36 10.67
C TYR A 37 1.98 -4.75 11.49
N PHE A 38 2.32 -3.49 11.18
CA PHE A 38 3.29 -2.67 11.89
C PHE A 38 2.58 -1.54 12.62
N GLU A 39 2.84 -1.42 13.92
CA GLU A 39 2.34 -0.31 14.73
C GLU A 39 3.44 0.22 15.66
N PHE A 40 3.79 1.49 15.51
CA PHE A 40 4.94 2.12 16.17
C PHE A 40 6.26 1.36 15.92
N VAL A 41 6.50 1.02 14.66
CA VAL A 41 7.72 0.32 14.23
C VAL A 41 8.62 1.30 13.48
N THR A 42 9.94 1.15 13.61
CA THR A 42 10.90 2.03 12.96
C THR A 42 12.10 1.28 12.39
N HIS A 43 12.74 1.87 11.37
CA HIS A 43 13.99 1.40 10.75
C HIS A 43 13.94 -0.07 10.28
N SER A 44 12.79 -0.50 9.80
CA SER A 44 12.54 -1.91 9.48
C SER A 44 12.44 -2.16 7.98
N VAL A 45 12.70 -3.39 7.58
CA VAL A 45 12.69 -3.81 6.18
C VAL A 45 11.73 -4.98 5.96
N ILE A 46 10.87 -4.85 4.96
CA ILE A 46 9.97 -5.89 4.48
C ILE A 46 10.36 -6.22 3.05
N TRP A 47 10.91 -7.41 2.80
CA TRP A 47 11.54 -7.73 1.53
C TRP A 47 11.18 -9.13 1.01
N ARG A 48 10.82 -9.21 -0.27
CA ARG A 48 10.51 -10.48 -0.97
C ARG A 48 9.45 -11.33 -0.28
N ASN A 49 8.44 -10.71 0.31
CA ASN A 49 7.32 -11.45 0.86
C ASN A 49 6.19 -11.52 -0.17
N ILE A 50 5.36 -12.55 -0.02
CA ILE A 50 4.09 -12.69 -0.73
C ILE A 50 3.00 -12.63 0.33
N SER A 51 2.15 -11.60 0.28
CA SER A 51 1.01 -11.43 1.18
C SER A 51 -0.27 -11.39 0.35
N GLN A 52 -1.05 -12.45 0.43
CA GLN A 52 -2.18 -12.66 -0.47
C GLN A 52 -3.44 -13.15 0.23
N ASP A 53 -4.59 -12.87 -0.40
CA ASP A 53 -5.91 -13.33 0.06
C ASP A 53 -6.17 -13.06 1.55
N ASN A 54 -5.72 -11.92 2.04
CA ASN A 54 -6.03 -11.47 3.39
C ASN A 54 -7.34 -10.67 3.38
N ILE A 55 -8.08 -10.72 4.48
CA ILE A 55 -9.43 -10.16 4.57
C ILE A 55 -9.40 -8.64 4.41
N ARG A 56 -8.42 -7.98 5.04
CA ARG A 56 -8.32 -6.53 5.02
C ARG A 56 -7.08 -6.05 4.26
N TYR A 57 -5.88 -6.18 4.82
CA TYR A 57 -4.66 -5.67 4.22
C TYR A 57 -3.59 -6.74 4.03
N GLY A 58 -2.89 -6.67 2.92
CA GLY A 58 -1.67 -7.46 2.74
C GLY A 58 -0.56 -6.99 3.66
N LEU A 59 -0.39 -5.66 3.79
CA LEU A 59 0.52 -5.00 4.72
C LEU A 59 -0.13 -3.74 5.27
N HIS A 60 -0.05 -3.55 6.58
CA HIS A 60 -0.58 -2.38 7.26
C HIS A 60 0.49 -1.72 8.12
N PHE A 61 0.87 -0.48 7.76
CA PHE A 61 1.71 0.39 8.58
C PHE A 61 0.84 1.40 9.32
N MET A 62 1.07 1.56 10.61
CA MET A 62 0.39 2.56 11.40
C MET A 62 1.37 3.20 12.39
N PHE A 63 1.51 4.53 12.35
CA PHE A 63 2.48 5.28 13.17
C PHE A 63 3.91 4.73 13.08
N SER A 64 4.32 4.24 11.91
CA SER A 64 5.59 3.56 11.68
C SER A 64 6.43 4.38 10.69
N ASN A 65 7.70 4.61 11.02
CA ASN A 65 8.52 5.59 10.31
C ASN A 65 9.89 5.03 9.95
N ASN A 66 10.50 5.58 8.90
CA ASN A 66 11.82 5.15 8.41
C ASN A 66 11.85 3.67 8.03
N ASP A 67 10.72 3.17 7.52
CA ASP A 67 10.59 1.78 7.12
C ASP A 67 10.63 1.66 5.59
N ALA A 68 11.08 0.51 5.13
CA ALA A 68 11.18 0.26 3.71
C ALA A 68 10.58 -1.10 3.34
N TYR A 69 9.83 -1.16 2.25
CA TYR A 69 9.40 -2.42 1.68
C TYR A 69 9.73 -2.54 0.19
N TYR A 70 10.39 -3.65 -0.15
CA TYR A 70 10.96 -3.89 -1.46
C TYR A 70 10.56 -5.24 -2.03
N SER A 71 10.27 -5.26 -3.33
CA SER A 71 10.09 -6.51 -4.08
C SER A 71 9.10 -7.48 -3.46
N ASN A 72 8.05 -6.98 -2.83
CA ASN A 72 6.98 -7.80 -2.28
C ASN A 72 5.83 -7.93 -3.29
N VAL A 73 5.02 -8.95 -3.11
CA VAL A 73 3.76 -9.16 -3.83
C VAL A 73 2.59 -9.04 -2.86
N PHE A 74 1.65 -8.15 -3.18
CA PHE A 74 0.41 -7.94 -2.45
C PHE A 74 -0.77 -8.22 -3.38
N GLU A 75 -1.35 -9.40 -3.30
CA GLU A 75 -2.32 -9.91 -4.26
C GLU A 75 -3.63 -10.34 -3.62
N GLY A 76 -4.76 -9.98 -4.25
CA GLY A 76 -6.08 -10.48 -3.84
C GLY A 76 -6.50 -10.11 -2.42
N ASN A 77 -5.97 -9.04 -1.85
CA ASN A 77 -6.33 -8.56 -0.52
C ASN A 77 -7.51 -7.57 -0.60
N GLY A 78 -8.17 -7.29 0.51
CA GLY A 78 -9.13 -6.18 0.61
C GLY A 78 -8.50 -4.84 0.24
N ALA A 79 -7.24 -4.61 0.66
CA ALA A 79 -6.31 -3.66 0.06
C ALA A 79 -4.89 -4.26 0.10
N GLY A 80 -4.09 -3.98 -0.92
CA GLY A 80 -2.72 -4.51 -0.97
C GLY A 80 -1.90 -4.01 0.20
N VAL A 81 -1.73 -2.70 0.32
CA VAL A 81 -1.01 -2.06 1.42
C VAL A 81 -1.77 -0.81 1.90
N ALA A 82 -1.81 -0.61 3.21
CA ALA A 82 -2.25 0.63 3.83
C ALA A 82 -1.11 1.23 4.66
N VAL A 83 -0.77 2.49 4.40
CA VAL A 83 0.22 3.26 5.17
C VAL A 83 -0.48 4.47 5.76
N MET A 84 -0.54 4.53 7.09
CA MET A 84 -1.29 5.56 7.79
C MET A 84 -0.45 6.22 8.89
N PHE A 85 -0.55 7.54 9.00
CA PHE A 85 0.11 8.34 10.04
C PHE A 85 1.61 8.05 10.16
N SER A 86 2.28 7.95 9.01
CA SER A 86 3.68 7.52 8.91
C SER A 86 4.50 8.49 8.06
N ARG A 87 5.82 8.43 8.19
CA ARG A 87 6.72 9.26 7.40
C ARG A 87 7.99 8.49 7.03
N GLU A 88 8.67 9.00 6.00
CA GLU A 88 9.95 8.46 5.56
C GLU A 88 9.86 6.96 5.23
N VAL A 89 8.77 6.59 4.50
CA VAL A 89 8.56 5.22 4.03
C VAL A 89 9.01 5.10 2.58
N THR A 90 9.84 4.11 2.31
CA THR A 90 10.30 3.78 0.96
C THR A 90 9.58 2.53 0.44
N MET A 91 8.97 2.67 -0.74
CA MET A 91 8.17 1.63 -1.40
C MET A 91 8.73 1.39 -2.80
N GLU A 92 9.45 0.29 -3.01
CA GLU A 92 10.17 0.09 -4.27
C GLU A 92 10.05 -1.33 -4.82
N ASN A 93 9.88 -1.43 -6.14
CA ASN A 93 9.82 -2.70 -6.87
C ASN A 93 8.73 -3.68 -6.39
N ASN A 94 7.64 -3.19 -5.78
CA ASN A 94 6.56 -4.05 -5.31
C ASN A 94 5.50 -4.27 -6.40
N TYR A 95 4.74 -5.35 -6.25
CA TYR A 95 3.61 -5.71 -7.08
C TYR A 95 2.33 -5.64 -6.25
N PHE A 96 1.38 -4.81 -6.70
CA PHE A 96 0.04 -4.66 -6.13
C PHE A 96 -0.96 -5.17 -7.17
N GLU A 97 -1.45 -6.39 -6.99
CA GLU A 97 -2.21 -7.07 -8.02
C GLU A 97 -3.57 -7.57 -7.52
N GLU A 98 -4.58 -7.40 -8.36
CA GLU A 98 -5.92 -7.99 -8.15
C GLU A 98 -6.55 -7.67 -6.76
N ASN A 99 -6.20 -6.55 -6.16
CA ASN A 99 -6.87 -6.05 -4.97
C ASN A 99 -8.16 -5.34 -5.42
N TRP A 100 -9.22 -6.13 -5.57
CA TRP A 100 -10.46 -5.73 -6.20
C TRP A 100 -11.66 -5.89 -5.27
N GLY A 101 -12.59 -4.93 -5.30
CA GLY A 101 -13.82 -4.93 -4.50
C GLY A 101 -14.27 -3.52 -4.12
N ASP A 102 -15.36 -3.42 -3.36
CA ASP A 102 -15.86 -2.15 -2.85
C ASP A 102 -14.84 -1.54 -1.88
N GLY A 103 -14.30 -0.37 -2.24
CA GLY A 103 -13.27 0.30 -1.44
C GLY A 103 -11.92 -0.40 -1.41
N ALA A 104 -11.62 -1.25 -2.39
CA ALA A 104 -10.32 -1.92 -2.50
C ALA A 104 -9.27 -1.01 -3.16
N TYR A 105 -8.06 -1.09 -2.67
CA TYR A 105 -6.91 -0.32 -3.15
C TYR A 105 -5.69 -1.22 -3.33
N GLY A 106 -4.88 -0.95 -4.35
CA GLY A 106 -3.53 -1.49 -4.37
C GLY A 106 -2.70 -0.90 -3.22
N LEU A 107 -2.73 0.44 -3.10
CA LEU A 107 -2.03 1.17 -2.04
C LEU A 107 -2.91 2.31 -1.51
N LEU A 108 -3.18 2.28 -0.21
CA LEU A 108 -3.88 3.32 0.52
C LEU A 108 -2.89 4.13 1.33
N LEU A 109 -2.82 5.44 1.09
CA LEU A 109 -1.96 6.38 1.80
C LEU A 109 -2.81 7.41 2.55
N LYS A 110 -2.67 7.46 3.86
CA LYS A 110 -3.39 8.40 4.70
C LYS A 110 -2.47 9.07 5.71
N GLU A 111 -2.44 10.42 5.67
CA GLU A 111 -1.61 11.23 6.57
C GLU A 111 -0.15 10.79 6.58
N ILE A 112 0.48 10.70 5.40
CA ILE A 112 1.90 10.37 5.28
C ILE A 112 2.72 11.53 4.74
N SER A 113 4.02 11.52 5.02
CA SER A 113 4.92 12.57 4.53
C SER A 113 6.34 12.07 4.23
N ASN A 114 7.09 12.85 3.42
CA ASN A 114 8.50 12.61 3.12
C ASN A 114 8.79 11.18 2.64
N SER A 115 7.95 10.65 1.76
CA SER A 115 8.01 9.24 1.34
C SER A 115 8.23 9.09 -0.16
N SER A 116 8.62 7.90 -0.59
CA SER A 116 8.87 7.59 -2.00
C SER A 116 8.23 6.29 -2.46
N ILE A 117 7.65 6.34 -3.66
CA ILE A 117 7.02 5.20 -4.35
C ILE A 117 7.63 5.08 -5.73
N THR A 118 8.53 4.11 -5.92
CA THR A 118 9.36 4.04 -7.13
C THR A 118 9.38 2.63 -7.72
N ASN A 119 9.27 2.54 -9.05
CA ASN A 119 9.35 1.28 -9.81
C ASN A 119 8.34 0.20 -9.40
N ASN A 120 7.19 0.57 -8.84
CA ASN A 120 6.16 -0.41 -8.46
C ASN A 120 5.21 -0.69 -9.63
N ARG A 121 4.50 -1.81 -9.55
CA ARG A 121 3.45 -2.18 -10.49
C ARG A 121 2.12 -2.29 -9.78
N PHE A 122 1.12 -1.61 -10.33
CA PHE A 122 -0.26 -1.63 -9.88
C PHE A 122 -1.14 -2.20 -11.00
N THR A 123 -1.55 -3.46 -10.87
CA THR A 123 -2.23 -4.19 -11.93
C THR A 123 -3.58 -4.71 -11.46
N ARG A 124 -4.64 -4.39 -12.19
CA ARG A 124 -6.00 -4.88 -11.94
C ARG A 124 -6.49 -4.67 -10.50
N ASN A 125 -6.26 -3.48 -9.94
CA ASN A 125 -6.85 -3.06 -8.67
C ASN A 125 -8.10 -2.20 -8.93
N THR A 126 -9.03 -2.11 -7.99
CA THR A 126 -10.14 -1.14 -8.07
C THR A 126 -9.59 0.28 -8.15
N THR A 127 -8.68 0.63 -7.26
CA THR A 127 -7.88 1.86 -7.31
C THR A 127 -6.41 1.49 -7.07
N GLY A 128 -5.52 1.86 -7.99
CA GLY A 128 -4.08 1.59 -7.84
C GLY A 128 -3.52 2.27 -6.60
N ILE A 129 -3.59 3.61 -6.52
CA ILE A 129 -3.19 4.38 -5.35
C ILE A 129 -4.31 5.35 -4.95
N TYR A 130 -4.66 5.36 -3.67
CA TYR A 130 -5.52 6.37 -3.05
C TYR A 130 -4.71 7.20 -2.04
N MET A 131 -4.80 8.53 -2.12
CA MET A 131 -4.02 9.47 -1.31
C MET A 131 -4.92 10.48 -0.61
N GLU A 132 -4.79 10.58 0.73
CA GLU A 132 -5.47 11.54 1.57
C GLU A 132 -4.51 12.10 2.62
N GLY A 133 -4.38 13.42 2.74
CA GLY A 133 -3.46 14.05 3.70
C GLY A 133 -1.98 13.78 3.44
N VAL A 134 -1.62 13.47 2.20
CA VAL A 134 -0.24 13.14 1.82
C VAL A 134 0.54 14.40 1.51
N SER A 135 1.77 14.49 2.00
CA SER A 135 2.65 15.63 1.71
C SER A 135 4.09 15.21 1.39
N ARG A 136 4.73 15.93 0.48
CA ARG A 136 6.12 15.68 0.05
C ARG A 136 6.37 14.22 -0.36
N LEU A 137 5.56 13.76 -1.31
CA LEU A 137 5.65 12.42 -1.87
C LEU A 137 6.33 12.45 -3.25
N GLN A 138 7.30 11.55 -3.46
CA GLN A 138 7.86 11.27 -4.78
C GLN A 138 7.23 9.98 -5.33
N LEU A 139 6.58 10.07 -6.48
CA LEU A 139 5.92 8.96 -7.15
C LEU A 139 6.45 8.84 -8.58
N GLN A 140 7.39 7.92 -8.79
CA GLN A 140 8.19 7.87 -10.02
C GLN A 140 8.31 6.46 -10.59
N LYS A 141 8.32 6.39 -11.94
CA LYS A 141 8.63 5.15 -12.68
C LYS A 141 7.72 3.97 -12.35
N ASN A 142 6.52 4.23 -11.86
CA ASN A 142 5.55 3.19 -11.58
C ASN A 142 4.75 2.84 -12.84
N VAL A 143 4.22 1.64 -12.88
CA VAL A 143 3.35 1.17 -13.96
C VAL A 143 1.96 0.91 -13.39
N PHE A 144 0.95 1.56 -13.95
CA PHE A 144 -0.47 1.38 -13.62
C PHE A 144 -1.17 0.72 -14.80
N ARG A 145 -1.63 -0.51 -14.65
CA ARG A 145 -2.23 -1.27 -15.75
C ARG A 145 -3.57 -1.90 -15.38
N GLY A 146 -4.59 -1.59 -16.17
CA GLY A 146 -5.90 -2.25 -16.08
C GLY A 146 -6.63 -2.00 -14.76
N ASN A 147 -6.33 -0.91 -14.04
CA ASN A 147 -7.03 -0.54 -12.83
C ASN A 147 -8.36 0.18 -13.15
N GLY A 148 -9.29 0.19 -12.22
CA GLY A 148 -10.46 1.05 -12.32
C GLY A 148 -10.03 2.52 -12.31
N TRP A 149 -9.32 2.92 -11.26
CA TRP A 149 -8.56 4.17 -11.18
C TRP A 149 -7.08 3.88 -11.01
N ALA A 150 -6.21 4.50 -11.80
CA ALA A 150 -4.78 4.36 -11.54
C ALA A 150 -4.40 5.08 -10.24
N MET A 151 -4.86 6.33 -10.05
CA MET A 151 -4.67 7.03 -8.79
C MET A 151 -5.80 8.02 -8.50
N LYS A 152 -6.09 8.18 -7.21
CA LYS A 152 -6.98 9.20 -6.67
C LYS A 152 -6.23 10.06 -5.66
N ILE A 153 -6.22 11.38 -5.89
CA ILE A 153 -5.51 12.36 -5.07
C ILE A 153 -6.55 13.28 -4.44
N GLN A 154 -6.71 13.22 -3.11
CA GLN A 154 -7.65 14.08 -2.40
C GLN A 154 -7.09 15.52 -2.25
N ALA A 155 -7.99 16.49 -2.12
CA ALA A 155 -7.65 17.91 -2.02
C ALA A 155 -6.71 18.27 -0.84
N SER A 156 -6.65 17.41 0.18
CA SER A 156 -5.74 17.55 1.33
C SER A 156 -4.28 17.21 1.04
N CYS A 157 -3.97 16.72 -0.17
CA CYS A 157 -2.60 16.38 -0.54
C CYS A 157 -1.81 17.60 -1.02
N MET A 158 -0.55 17.69 -0.62
CA MET A 158 0.36 18.80 -0.98
C MET A 158 1.74 18.27 -1.39
N GLU A 159 2.37 18.93 -2.36
CA GLU A 159 3.73 18.59 -2.81
C GLU A 159 3.87 17.12 -3.24
N VAL A 160 2.88 16.60 -3.96
CA VAL A 160 2.93 15.27 -4.57
C VAL A 160 3.54 15.40 -5.96
N ASN A 161 4.72 14.82 -6.14
CA ASN A 161 5.45 14.86 -7.40
C ASN A 161 5.23 13.55 -8.16
N VAL A 162 4.57 13.61 -9.31
CA VAL A 162 4.22 12.47 -10.15
C VAL A 162 5.02 12.53 -11.45
N GLN A 163 6.05 11.70 -11.61
CA GLN A 163 6.98 11.75 -12.73
C GLN A 163 7.24 10.38 -13.35
N GLU A 164 7.41 10.36 -14.67
CA GLU A 164 7.87 9.17 -15.41
C GLU A 164 7.06 7.90 -15.16
N ASN A 165 5.77 8.03 -14.79
CA ASN A 165 4.90 6.88 -14.59
C ASN A 165 4.22 6.48 -15.90
N ASN A 166 3.94 5.20 -16.06
CA ASN A 166 3.22 4.65 -17.20
C ASN A 166 1.78 4.29 -16.82
N PHE A 167 0.82 4.84 -17.54
CA PHE A 167 -0.62 4.55 -17.38
C PHE A 167 -1.11 3.76 -18.58
N LEU A 168 -1.54 2.52 -18.37
CA LEU A 168 -1.84 1.56 -19.43
C LEU A 168 -3.23 0.93 -19.23
N ALA A 169 -4.17 1.29 -20.10
CA ALA A 169 -5.50 0.69 -20.13
C ALA A 169 -6.26 0.70 -18.79
N ASN A 170 -6.09 1.72 -17.98
CA ASN A 170 -6.94 1.96 -16.82
C ASN A 170 -8.28 2.56 -17.29
N THR A 171 -9.36 2.37 -16.52
CA THR A 171 -10.63 3.06 -16.84
C THR A 171 -10.48 4.56 -16.66
N PHE A 172 -9.80 4.97 -15.58
CA PHE A 172 -9.40 6.35 -15.33
C PHE A 172 -7.95 6.41 -14.84
N ASP A 173 -7.16 7.34 -15.35
CA ASP A 173 -5.75 7.44 -14.95
C ASP A 173 -5.60 8.22 -13.63
N VAL A 174 -5.94 9.49 -13.61
CA VAL A 174 -5.76 10.35 -12.43
C VAL A 174 -7.07 11.06 -12.10
N GLY A 175 -7.53 10.93 -10.87
CA GLY A 175 -8.65 11.67 -10.33
C GLY A 175 -8.23 12.57 -9.17
N THR A 176 -8.71 13.81 -9.18
CA THR A 176 -8.56 14.76 -8.08
C THR A 176 -9.94 15.27 -7.66
N ASN A 177 -10.13 15.59 -6.39
CA ASN A 177 -11.37 16.20 -5.90
C ASN A 177 -11.16 17.62 -5.34
N GLY A 178 -10.06 18.29 -5.72
CA GLY A 178 -9.85 19.68 -5.38
C GLY A 178 -10.92 20.58 -5.98
N SER A 179 -11.51 21.46 -5.18
CA SER A 179 -12.32 22.55 -5.74
C SER A 179 -11.39 23.51 -6.48
N LEU A 180 -11.72 23.84 -7.71
CA LEU A 180 -11.13 25.00 -8.37
C LEU A 180 -11.57 26.24 -7.55
N VAL A 181 -10.62 26.86 -6.85
CA VAL A 181 -10.82 28.17 -6.22
C VAL A 181 -10.50 29.23 -7.26
#